data_c163c1b0dee306faf17546ab479d3457
#
_entry.id   c163c1b0dee306faf17546ab479d3457
#
_cell.length_a   1.000
_cell.length_b   1.000
_cell.length_c   1.000
_cell.angle_alpha   90.00
_cell.angle_beta   90.00
_cell.angle_gamma   90.00
#
_symmetry.space_group_name_H-M   'P 1'
#
loop_
_entity.id
_entity.type
_entity.pdbx_description
1 polymer ?
#
loop_
_entity_poly.entity_id
_entity_poly.type
_entity_poly.pdbx_seq_one_letter_code
_entity_poly.pdbx_strand_id
1 'polypeptide(L)'
;MNLSFIHHVRRNHALEHATLNLLGKQYPGAQAMGISGPLGFTIFTSLTAEEVVPAAMEALKKLKAGEGALRVHRNCGTNTVVTATLTTLATLLGIQGTKPSPRKFLERLPHLILLNVLALLVAPTLAEWVQGTLTTD
;
A
#
# COMPACT_ATOMS: atom_id res chain seq x y z
N MET A 1 -20.25 13.70 -1.92
CA MET A 1 -19.03 13.08 -2.50
C MET A 1 -19.49 12.08 -3.54
N ASN A 2 -19.04 12.21 -4.79
CA ASN A 2 -19.61 11.45 -5.91
C ASN A 2 -19.05 10.01 -5.86
N LEU A 3 -19.88 9.01 -5.51
CA LEU A 3 -19.52 7.60 -5.38
C LEU A 3 -18.86 7.06 -6.67
N SER A 4 -19.29 7.56 -7.84
CA SER A 4 -18.70 7.20 -9.13
C SER A 4 -17.21 7.57 -9.22
N PHE A 5 -16.80 8.73 -8.68
CA PHE A 5 -15.40 9.17 -8.66
C PHE A 5 -14.51 8.20 -7.87
N ILE A 6 -14.96 7.79 -6.68
CA ILE A 6 -14.23 6.85 -5.83
C ILE A 6 -14.06 5.51 -6.52
N HIS A 7 -15.12 4.99 -7.15
CA HIS A 7 -15.04 3.73 -7.90
C HIS A 7 -14.03 3.79 -9.05
N HIS A 8 -13.98 4.90 -9.80
CA HIS A 8 -12.97 5.06 -10.86
C HIS A 8 -11.54 5.03 -10.31
N VAL A 9 -11.28 5.77 -9.23
CA VAL A 9 -9.94 5.77 -8.59
C VAL A 9 -9.57 4.37 -8.11
N ARG A 10 -10.48 3.65 -7.45
CA ARG A 10 -10.24 2.30 -6.93
C ARG A 10 -9.95 1.30 -8.05
N ARG A 11 -10.69 1.36 -9.16
CA ARG A 11 -10.47 0.51 -10.34
C ARG A 11 -9.12 0.81 -11.02
N ASN A 12 -8.80 2.08 -11.19
CA ASN A 12 -7.51 2.48 -11.75
C ASN A 12 -6.36 2.04 -10.85
N HIS A 13 -6.52 2.12 -9.53
CA HIS A 13 -5.54 1.66 -8.55
C HIS A 13 -5.36 0.14 -8.60
N ALA A 14 -6.45 -0.62 -8.71
CA ALA A 14 -6.38 -2.07 -8.91
C ALA A 14 -5.61 -2.44 -10.18
N LEU A 15 -5.87 -1.74 -11.29
CA LEU A 15 -5.19 -1.99 -12.57
C LEU A 15 -3.72 -1.56 -12.52
N GLU A 16 -3.40 -0.46 -11.85
CA GLU A 16 -2.02 -0.04 -11.58
C GLU A 16 -1.25 -1.15 -10.84
N HIS A 17 -1.78 -1.63 -9.71
CA HIS A 17 -1.16 -2.70 -8.93
C HIS A 17 -0.96 -3.98 -9.74
N ALA A 18 -1.98 -4.39 -10.50
CA ALA A 18 -1.88 -5.57 -11.35
C ALA A 18 -0.80 -5.41 -12.43
N THR A 19 -0.70 -4.22 -13.03
CA THR A 19 0.34 -3.89 -14.00
C THR A 19 1.73 -3.96 -13.37
N LEU A 20 1.93 -3.33 -12.20
CA LEU A 20 3.20 -3.37 -11.48
C LEU A 20 3.61 -4.80 -11.09
N ASN A 21 2.64 -5.62 -10.65
CA ASN A 21 2.89 -7.01 -10.31
C ASN A 21 3.33 -7.85 -11.53
N LEU A 22 2.75 -7.60 -12.71
CA LEU A 22 3.15 -8.29 -13.94
C LEU A 22 4.51 -7.80 -14.42
N LEU A 23 4.76 -6.49 -14.43
CA LEU A 23 6.06 -5.93 -14.79
C LEU A 23 7.17 -6.47 -13.89
N GLY A 24 6.97 -6.54 -12.58
CA GLY A 24 7.94 -7.11 -11.65
C GLY A 24 8.24 -8.59 -11.88
N LYS A 25 7.27 -9.36 -12.42
CA LYS A 25 7.47 -10.76 -12.84
C LYS A 25 8.18 -10.89 -14.18
N GLN A 26 7.82 -10.05 -15.15
CA GLN A 26 8.35 -10.12 -16.52
C GLN A 26 9.75 -9.51 -16.61
N TYR A 27 10.04 -8.47 -15.82
CA TYR A 27 11.29 -7.73 -15.81
C TYR A 27 11.89 -7.66 -14.39
N PRO A 28 12.43 -8.78 -13.87
CA PRO A 28 13.05 -8.82 -12.54
C PRO A 28 14.19 -7.79 -12.43
N GLY A 29 14.10 -6.89 -11.45
CA GLY A 29 15.08 -5.82 -11.24
C GLY A 29 14.72 -4.47 -11.87
N ALA A 30 13.74 -4.39 -12.75
CA ALA A 30 13.21 -3.12 -13.21
C ALA A 30 12.46 -2.42 -12.09
N GLN A 31 12.81 -1.15 -11.84
CA GLN A 31 12.07 -0.34 -10.88
C GLN A 31 10.85 0.25 -11.57
N ALA A 32 9.69 0.11 -10.94
CA ALA A 32 8.46 0.70 -11.40
C ALA A 32 7.64 1.22 -10.21
N MET A 33 7.07 2.41 -10.36
CA MET A 33 6.20 3.04 -9.39
C MET A 33 4.97 3.58 -10.12
N GLY A 34 3.79 3.47 -9.51
CA GLY A 34 2.55 3.95 -10.09
C GLY A 34 1.89 5.03 -9.25
N ILE A 35 1.08 5.85 -9.91
CA ILE A 35 0.18 6.81 -9.28
C ILE A 35 -1.16 6.73 -10.00
N SER A 36 -2.23 6.47 -9.25
CA SER A 36 -3.59 6.38 -9.76
C SER A 36 -4.41 7.63 -9.49
N GLY A 37 -5.27 7.94 -10.43
CA GLY A 37 -6.24 9.02 -10.34
C GLY A 37 -7.59 8.64 -10.95
N PRO A 38 -8.55 9.57 -11.02
CA PRO A 38 -9.89 9.31 -11.55
C PRO A 38 -9.91 9.02 -13.06
N LEU A 39 -8.94 9.55 -13.81
CA LEU A 39 -8.86 9.44 -15.27
C LEU A 39 -7.98 8.27 -15.74
N GLY A 40 -7.23 7.62 -14.84
CA GLY A 40 -6.31 6.55 -15.16
C GLY A 40 -5.19 6.44 -14.14
N PHE A 41 -4.06 5.86 -14.58
CA PHE A 41 -2.85 5.76 -13.77
C PHE A 41 -1.61 6.05 -14.63
N THR A 42 -0.53 6.43 -13.97
CA THR A 42 0.78 6.67 -14.59
C THR A 42 1.80 5.73 -13.99
N ILE A 43 2.64 5.11 -14.81
CA ILE A 43 3.77 4.29 -14.38
C ILE A 43 5.06 5.05 -14.64
N PHE A 44 5.88 5.21 -13.61
CA PHE A 44 7.24 5.74 -13.68
C PHE A 44 8.21 4.56 -13.66
N THR A 45 8.93 4.37 -14.75
CA THR A 45 9.84 3.22 -14.91
C THR A 45 10.89 3.54 -15.98
N SER A 46 11.98 2.77 -15.98
CA SER A 46 12.96 2.77 -17.08
C SER A 46 12.54 1.90 -18.28
N LEU A 47 11.45 1.13 -18.14
CA LEU A 47 10.91 0.32 -19.23
C LEU A 47 10.25 1.20 -20.30
N THR A 48 10.23 0.69 -21.55
CA THR A 48 9.60 1.38 -22.68
C THR A 48 8.08 1.23 -22.66
N ALA A 49 7.39 2.05 -23.44
CA ALA A 49 5.93 1.93 -23.57
C ALA A 49 5.52 0.58 -24.21
N GLU A 50 6.34 0.05 -25.11
CA GLU A 50 6.15 -1.25 -25.77
C GLU A 50 6.22 -2.43 -24.78
N GLU A 51 6.89 -2.25 -23.66
CA GLU A 51 6.98 -3.24 -22.58
C GLU A 51 5.85 -3.05 -21.56
N VAL A 52 5.50 -1.81 -21.22
CA VAL A 52 4.48 -1.48 -20.20
C VAL A 52 3.05 -1.71 -20.68
N VAL A 53 2.73 -1.30 -21.93
CA VAL A 53 1.36 -1.36 -22.44
C VAL A 53 0.83 -2.79 -22.53
N PRO A 54 1.58 -3.79 -23.06
CA PRO A 54 1.12 -5.18 -23.07
C PRO A 54 0.87 -5.73 -21.65
N ALA A 55 1.72 -5.39 -20.67
CA ALA A 55 1.55 -5.79 -19.28
C ALA A 55 0.27 -5.20 -18.67
N ALA A 56 -0.06 -3.94 -18.98
CA ALA A 56 -1.30 -3.30 -18.54
C ALA A 56 -2.54 -3.95 -19.18
N MET A 57 -2.47 -4.30 -20.45
CA MET A 57 -3.57 -5.01 -21.12
C MET A 57 -3.78 -6.42 -20.56
N GLU A 58 -2.70 -7.14 -20.30
CA GLU A 58 -2.76 -8.46 -19.65
C GLU A 58 -3.32 -8.35 -18.23
N ALA A 59 -2.87 -7.36 -17.45
CA ALA A 59 -3.39 -7.07 -16.11
C ALA A 59 -4.91 -6.86 -16.13
N LEU A 60 -5.40 -6.05 -17.06
CA LEU A 60 -6.84 -5.80 -17.24
C LEU A 60 -7.60 -7.10 -17.56
N LYS A 61 -7.07 -7.92 -18.46
CA LYS A 61 -7.66 -9.22 -18.82
C LYS A 61 -7.75 -10.15 -17.61
N LYS A 62 -6.67 -10.26 -16.84
CA LYS A 62 -6.59 -11.10 -15.63
C LYS A 62 -7.54 -10.63 -14.53
N LEU A 63 -7.62 -9.33 -14.27
CA LEU A 63 -8.57 -8.77 -13.30
C LEU A 63 -10.02 -9.06 -13.72
N LYS A 64 -10.35 -8.91 -15.01
CA LYS A 64 -11.69 -9.27 -15.55
C LYS A 64 -11.98 -10.76 -15.46
N ALA A 65 -10.96 -11.63 -15.48
CA ALA A 65 -11.09 -13.06 -15.28
C ALA A 65 -11.18 -13.47 -13.80
N GLY A 66 -11.14 -12.50 -12.86
CA GLY A 66 -11.30 -12.75 -11.43
C GLY A 66 -10.00 -12.99 -10.65
N GLU A 67 -8.82 -12.74 -11.25
CA GLU A 67 -7.53 -12.83 -10.56
C GLU A 67 -7.34 -11.67 -9.55
N GLY A 68 -8.19 -11.62 -8.53
CA GLY A 68 -8.26 -10.53 -7.56
C GLY A 68 -6.97 -10.33 -6.72
N ALA A 69 -6.14 -11.36 -6.60
CA ALA A 69 -4.86 -11.25 -5.88
C ALA A 69 -3.91 -10.22 -6.51
N LEU A 70 -4.05 -9.93 -7.80
CA LEU A 70 -3.25 -8.92 -8.49
C LEU A 70 -3.54 -7.48 -8.04
N ARG A 71 -4.66 -7.22 -7.34
CA ARG A 71 -5.04 -5.90 -6.82
C ARG A 71 -4.18 -5.45 -5.64
N VAL A 72 -3.44 -6.37 -5.02
CA VAL A 72 -2.58 -6.07 -3.87
C VAL A 72 -1.14 -5.96 -4.34
N HIS A 73 -0.47 -4.87 -3.98
CA HIS A 73 0.94 -4.62 -4.30
C HIS A 73 1.72 -4.22 -3.05
N ARG A 74 2.86 -4.90 -2.81
CA ARG A 74 3.64 -4.71 -1.56
C ARG A 74 4.21 -3.30 -1.39
N ASN A 75 4.56 -2.64 -2.48
CA ASN A 75 5.17 -1.30 -2.46
C ASN A 75 4.14 -0.17 -2.65
N CYS A 76 2.87 -0.41 -2.35
CA CYS A 76 1.84 0.62 -2.42
C CYS A 76 1.97 1.63 -1.28
N GLY A 77 1.70 2.90 -1.57
CA GLY A 77 1.64 3.97 -0.57
C GLY A 77 0.66 3.70 0.57
N THR A 78 -0.40 2.92 0.33
CA THR A 78 -1.34 2.47 1.38
C THR A 78 -0.60 1.71 2.50
N ASN A 79 0.40 0.89 2.17
CA ASN A 79 1.19 0.17 3.18
C ASN A 79 1.93 1.14 4.09
N THR A 80 2.52 2.18 3.51
CA THR A 80 3.22 3.23 4.28
C THR A 80 2.26 3.96 5.22
N VAL A 81 1.08 4.34 4.73
CA VAL A 81 0.06 5.04 5.55
C VAL A 81 -0.44 4.15 6.68
N VAL A 82 -0.77 2.89 6.40
CA VAL A 82 -1.23 1.93 7.43
C VAL A 82 -0.13 1.71 8.48
N THR A 83 1.12 1.52 8.05
CA THR A 83 2.25 1.32 8.96
C THR A 83 2.47 2.56 9.84
N ALA A 84 2.50 3.75 9.26
CA ALA A 84 2.64 5.01 10.01
C ALA A 84 1.50 5.21 11.01
N THR A 85 0.26 4.89 10.63
CA THR A 85 -0.91 4.99 11.51
C THR A 85 -0.78 4.03 12.69
N LEU A 86 -0.45 2.75 12.44
CA LEU A 86 -0.31 1.76 13.51
C LEU A 86 0.81 2.10 14.49
N THR A 87 1.98 2.50 14.00
CA THR A 87 3.12 2.87 14.85
C THR A 87 2.82 4.13 15.67
N THR A 88 2.12 5.11 15.07
CA THR A 88 1.66 6.30 15.80
C THR A 88 0.68 5.92 16.90
N LEU A 89 -0.33 5.09 16.62
CA LEU A 89 -1.29 4.62 17.62
C LEU A 89 -0.61 3.81 18.72
N ALA A 90 0.32 2.92 18.37
CA ALA A 90 1.11 2.14 19.34
C ALA A 90 1.90 3.05 20.29
N THR A 91 2.52 4.10 19.74
CA THR A 91 3.24 5.09 20.54
C THR A 91 2.31 5.88 21.45
N LEU A 92 1.17 6.37 20.93
CA LEU A 92 0.18 7.11 21.74
C LEU A 92 -0.35 6.27 22.89
N LEU A 93 -0.69 5.00 22.64
CA LEU A 93 -1.11 4.07 23.68
C LEU A 93 -0.02 3.84 24.73
N GLY A 94 1.23 3.69 24.31
CA GLY A 94 2.36 3.45 25.20
C GLY A 94 2.71 4.62 26.12
N ILE A 95 2.43 5.87 25.71
CA ILE A 95 2.67 7.07 26.53
C ILE A 95 1.44 7.49 27.36
N GLN A 96 0.29 6.87 27.14
CA GLN A 96 -0.95 7.22 27.82
C GLN A 96 -0.80 7.17 29.35
N GLY A 97 -1.32 8.17 30.06
CA GLY A 97 -1.24 8.27 31.50
C GLY A 97 0.15 8.63 32.06
N THR A 98 1.11 8.96 31.20
CA THR A 98 2.45 9.37 31.61
C THR A 98 2.52 10.90 31.78
N LYS A 99 2.99 11.36 32.95
CA LYS A 99 3.30 12.78 33.14
C LYS A 99 4.49 13.16 32.23
N PRO A 100 4.48 14.33 31.59
CA PRO A 100 5.57 14.77 30.73
C PRO A 100 6.86 14.93 31.55
N SER A 101 7.79 14.00 31.41
CA SER A 101 9.10 14.01 32.04
C SER A 101 10.07 13.19 31.21
N PRO A 102 11.26 13.72 30.87
CA PRO A 102 12.25 12.99 30.07
C PRO A 102 12.65 11.66 30.71
N ARG A 103 12.80 11.61 32.02
CA ARG A 103 13.16 10.38 32.75
C ARG A 103 12.09 9.30 32.61
N LYS A 104 10.81 9.66 32.80
CA LYS A 104 9.69 8.71 32.64
C LYS A 104 9.53 8.22 31.21
N PHE A 105 9.85 9.06 30.24
CA PHE A 105 9.87 8.66 28.84
C PHE A 105 10.96 7.61 28.59
N LEU A 106 12.18 7.83 29.07
CA LEU A 106 13.29 6.86 28.97
C LEU A 106 12.97 5.53 29.65
N GLU A 107 12.34 5.57 30.83
CA GLU A 107 11.91 4.37 31.55
C GLU A 107 10.88 3.54 30.73
N ARG A 108 10.07 4.20 29.89
CA ARG A 108 9.09 3.54 29.02
C ARG A 108 9.61 3.13 27.65
N LEU A 109 10.79 3.58 27.26
CA LEU A 109 11.33 3.37 25.93
C LEU A 109 11.36 1.90 25.49
N PRO A 110 11.77 0.91 26.34
CA PRO A 110 11.70 -0.49 25.93
C PRO A 110 10.29 -0.98 25.63
N HIS A 111 9.30 -0.50 26.38
CA HIS A 111 7.90 -0.83 26.16
C HIS A 111 7.35 -0.21 24.87
N LEU A 112 7.72 1.05 24.58
CA LEU A 112 7.37 1.73 23.33
C LEU A 112 7.98 1.01 22.12
N ILE A 113 9.24 0.59 22.21
CA ILE A 113 9.89 -0.18 21.15
C ILE A 113 9.14 -1.48 20.90
N LEU A 114 8.80 -2.23 21.96
CA LEU A 114 8.06 -3.48 21.83
C LEU A 114 6.71 -3.27 21.14
N LEU A 115 5.92 -2.27 21.55
CA LEU A 115 4.63 -1.96 20.94
C LEU A 115 4.77 -1.60 19.47
N ASN A 116 5.80 -0.82 19.11
CA ASN A 116 6.06 -0.45 17.72
C ASN A 116 6.54 -1.64 16.87
N VAL A 117 7.35 -2.54 17.43
CA VAL A 117 7.73 -3.78 16.75
C VAL A 117 6.50 -4.64 16.46
N LEU A 118 5.60 -4.80 17.43
CA LEU A 118 4.35 -5.53 17.22
C LEU A 118 3.48 -4.87 16.15
N ALA A 119 3.37 -3.54 16.15
CA ALA A 119 2.67 -2.78 15.12
C ALA A 119 3.27 -3.01 13.72
N LEU A 120 4.60 -3.01 13.60
CA LEU A 120 5.32 -3.27 12.34
C LEU A 120 5.09 -4.70 11.84
N LEU A 121 5.00 -5.70 12.72
CA LEU A 121 4.73 -7.09 12.35
C LEU A 121 3.30 -7.28 11.83
N VAL A 122 2.33 -6.54 12.36
CA VAL A 122 0.91 -6.63 11.96
C VAL A 122 0.62 -5.76 10.73
N ALA A 123 1.36 -4.67 10.54
CA ALA A 123 1.11 -3.68 9.49
C ALA A 123 0.99 -4.25 8.08
N PRO A 124 1.84 -5.18 7.60
CA PRO A 124 1.72 -5.73 6.24
C PRO A 124 0.39 -6.42 6.01
N THR A 125 -0.02 -7.29 6.91
CA THR A 125 -1.29 -8.05 6.81
C THR A 125 -2.49 -7.11 6.79
N LEU A 126 -2.50 -6.11 7.68
CA LEU A 126 -3.58 -5.11 7.71
C LEU A 126 -3.58 -4.24 6.45
N ALA A 127 -2.41 -3.86 5.95
CA ALA A 127 -2.29 -3.07 4.75
C ALA A 127 -2.77 -3.82 3.50
N GLU A 128 -2.48 -5.11 3.36
CA GLU A 128 -2.99 -5.97 2.30
C GLU A 128 -4.53 -6.07 2.37
N TRP A 129 -5.08 -6.23 3.56
CA TRP A 129 -6.52 -6.23 3.76
C TRP A 129 -7.17 -4.88 3.38
N VAL A 130 -6.57 -3.76 3.80
CA VAL A 130 -7.02 -2.40 3.43
C VAL A 130 -6.96 -2.19 1.92
N GLN A 131 -5.88 -2.65 1.25
CA GLN A 131 -5.79 -2.59 -0.21
C GLN A 131 -6.93 -3.36 -0.87
N GLY A 132 -7.11 -4.61 -0.51
CA GLY A 132 -8.11 -5.48 -1.13
C GLY A 132 -9.57 -5.09 -0.87
N THR A 133 -9.84 -4.30 0.18
CA THR A 133 -11.21 -3.95 0.58
C THR A 133 -11.56 -2.47 0.39
N LEU A 134 -10.63 -1.56 0.67
CA LEU A 134 -10.92 -0.12 0.71
C LEU A 134 -10.34 0.66 -0.47
N THR A 135 -9.13 0.33 -0.92
CA THR A 135 -8.41 1.17 -1.90
C THR A 135 -8.39 0.60 -3.31
N THR A 136 -8.74 -0.67 -3.51
CA THR A 136 -8.87 -1.29 -4.84
C THR A 136 -10.25 -1.94 -5.02
N ASP A 137 -10.71 -2.01 -6.28
CA ASP A 137 -12.06 -2.52 -6.65
C ASP A 137 -11.96 -3.53 -7.78
#